data_63d9699b669a5638bde34c1e66a06a43
#
_entry.id   63d9699b669a5638bde34c1e66a06a43
#
_cell.length_a   1.000
_cell.length_b   1.000
_cell.length_c   1.000
_cell.angle_alpha   90.00
_cell.angle_beta   90.00
_cell.angle_gamma   90.00
#
_symmetry.space_group_name_H-M   'P 1'
#
loop_
_entity.id
_entity.type
_entity.pdbx_description
1 polymer ?
#
loop_
_entity_poly.entity_id
_entity_poly.type
_entity_poly.pdbx_seq_one_letter_code
_entity_poly.pdbx_strand_id
1 'polypeptide(L)'
;MKLSTRLAAVTAGLGLAVSGLGLGTAFADPVGDPQFRALAGVGSDTTEEVVQGLSEVVIEGTTKQIASYNAQGSAQIQTKATGCTINRPNGSGSGRDAFQAALTGSTGCLDFARSSSSMGTFRSPAGAPKLSYVPFAKDAVAYAVTSTSTLPRSLTFAQLQAIYKCESTGGGTFKPLLPQNGSGTYSFWLTKMYGSSSVNLADFPCVRQNAGQEHDGRILDDNSIVPFSVGQFIAMAGGTVQDKRGRAVLGQVDGTQPLNLNTGYSNLTRNVYNIIPAAKTDGATINDPLYSSVFGPTGKVCTGAGAATIQQFGFGLLGATCGTIESTS
;
A
#
# COMPACT_ATOMS: atom_id res chain seq x y z
N MET A 1 57.16 -29.05 59.54
CA MET A 1 56.36 -27.83 59.41
C MET A 1 56.31 -27.48 57.95
N LYS A 2 55.17 -27.72 57.29
CA LYS A 2 54.87 -27.25 55.94
C LYS A 2 53.45 -26.71 55.93
N LEU A 3 53.34 -25.41 55.77
CA LEU A 3 52.09 -24.67 55.64
C LEU A 3 51.56 -24.89 54.21
N SER A 4 50.36 -25.39 54.06
CA SER A 4 49.67 -25.50 52.80
C SER A 4 48.61 -24.40 52.73
N THR A 5 48.86 -23.43 51.89
CA THR A 5 47.92 -22.36 51.57
C THR A 5 46.87 -22.85 50.57
N ARG A 6 45.61 -22.87 50.94
CA ARG A 6 44.50 -23.16 50.02
C ARG A 6 44.07 -21.89 49.33
N LEU A 7 44.24 -21.83 48.00
CA LEU A 7 43.63 -20.82 47.12
C LEU A 7 42.16 -21.18 46.91
N ALA A 8 41.29 -20.29 47.29
CA ALA A 8 39.89 -20.35 46.95
C ALA A 8 39.69 -19.66 45.58
N ALA A 9 39.27 -20.43 44.59
CA ALA A 9 38.89 -19.89 43.29
C ALA A 9 37.42 -19.41 43.34
N VAL A 10 37.25 -18.08 43.18
CA VAL A 10 35.94 -17.46 43.00
C VAL A 10 35.60 -17.52 41.51
N THR A 11 34.72 -18.38 41.12
CA THR A 11 34.16 -18.43 39.77
C THR A 11 33.02 -17.38 39.69
N ALA A 12 33.33 -16.21 39.09
CA ALA A 12 32.33 -15.27 38.68
C ALA A 12 31.60 -15.78 37.44
N GLY A 13 30.38 -16.24 37.64
CA GLY A 13 29.48 -16.62 36.53
C GLY A 13 29.05 -15.36 35.77
N LEU A 14 29.60 -15.15 34.55
CA LEU A 14 28.98 -14.23 33.59
C LEU A 14 27.66 -14.82 33.12
N GLY A 15 26.55 -14.32 33.63
CA GLY A 15 25.23 -14.53 33.07
C GLY A 15 25.16 -13.82 31.72
N LEU A 16 25.25 -14.56 30.61
CA LEU A 16 24.81 -14.07 29.30
C LEU A 16 23.30 -13.83 29.38
N ALA A 17 22.91 -12.57 29.52
CA ALA A 17 21.57 -12.15 29.19
C ALA A 17 21.41 -12.29 27.66
N VAL A 18 20.85 -13.40 27.20
CA VAL A 18 20.33 -13.53 25.84
C VAL A 18 19.13 -12.56 25.77
N SER A 19 19.41 -11.34 25.35
CA SER A 19 18.36 -10.45 24.88
C SER A 19 17.66 -11.15 23.71
N GLY A 20 16.51 -11.73 23.98
CA GLY A 20 15.66 -12.29 22.94
C GLY A 20 15.45 -11.21 21.87
N LEU A 21 15.97 -11.49 20.68
CA LEU A 21 15.57 -10.80 19.48
C LEU A 21 14.06 -10.99 19.39
N GLY A 22 13.32 -9.96 19.76
CA GLY A 22 11.87 -9.95 19.64
C GLY A 22 11.53 -10.28 18.19
N LEU A 23 10.89 -11.41 17.99
CA LEU A 23 10.11 -11.68 16.80
C LEU A 23 9.24 -10.43 16.61
N GLY A 24 9.43 -9.73 15.49
CA GLY A 24 8.74 -8.49 15.20
C GLY A 24 7.25 -8.67 15.50
N THR A 25 6.79 -8.00 16.53
CA THR A 25 5.38 -7.87 16.84
C THR A 25 4.74 -7.32 15.59
N ALA A 26 3.77 -8.05 15.03
CA ALA A 26 2.87 -7.48 14.04
C ALA A 26 2.41 -6.14 14.63
N PHE A 27 2.80 -5.03 13.99
CA PHE A 27 2.49 -3.72 14.50
C PHE A 27 0.99 -3.62 14.68
N ALA A 28 0.57 -3.42 15.93
CA ALA A 28 -0.83 -3.15 16.21
C ALA A 28 -1.23 -1.84 15.53
N ASP A 29 -2.35 -1.80 14.90
CA ASP A 29 -2.91 -0.61 14.27
C ASP A 29 -3.48 0.38 15.29
N PRO A 30 -3.22 1.68 15.11
CA PRO A 30 -2.13 2.32 14.38
C PRO A 30 -0.81 2.21 15.16
N VAL A 31 0.31 2.39 14.48
CA VAL A 31 1.64 2.40 15.12
C VAL A 31 1.76 3.63 16.03
N GLY A 32 2.26 3.41 17.27
CA GLY A 32 2.58 4.48 18.22
C GLY A 32 1.39 5.14 18.92
N ASP A 33 1.68 5.89 19.98
CA ASP A 33 0.69 6.64 20.75
C ASP A 33 0.43 8.03 20.15
N PRO A 34 -0.79 8.58 20.32
CA PRO A 34 -2.01 7.89 20.77
C PRO A 34 -2.57 6.95 19.71
N GLN A 35 -3.20 5.87 20.13
CA GLN A 35 -3.83 4.90 19.23
C GLN A 35 -5.00 5.52 18.44
N PHE A 36 -5.84 6.34 19.09
CA PHE A 36 -6.95 7.02 18.44
C PHE A 36 -6.56 8.46 18.11
N ARG A 37 -6.73 8.85 16.85
CA ARG A 37 -6.35 10.15 16.31
C ARG A 37 -7.54 10.77 15.59
N ALA A 38 -7.45 12.06 15.25
CA ALA A 38 -8.54 12.80 14.62
C ALA A 38 -9.06 12.13 13.34
N LEU A 39 -8.15 11.64 12.48
CA LEU A 39 -8.47 11.05 11.18
C LEU A 39 -8.11 9.56 11.17
N ALA A 40 -9.13 8.70 11.24
CA ALA A 40 -9.00 7.25 11.15
C ALA A 40 -9.20 6.77 9.72
N GLY A 41 -8.23 6.02 9.18
CA GLY A 41 -8.25 5.55 7.78
C GLY A 41 -7.89 4.09 7.59
N VAL A 42 -8.50 3.47 6.57
CA VAL A 42 -8.35 2.06 6.18
C VAL A 42 -8.15 1.92 4.68
N GLY A 43 -7.89 0.74 4.17
CA GLY A 43 -8.00 0.45 2.73
C GLY A 43 -6.75 -0.15 2.11
N SER A 44 -6.22 0.47 1.06
CA SER A 44 -5.13 -0.06 0.24
C SER A 44 -3.96 -0.57 1.09
N ASP A 45 -3.53 -1.82 0.83
CA ASP A 45 -2.33 -2.36 1.42
C ASP A 45 -1.06 -1.81 0.72
N THR A 46 -1.12 -1.46 -0.57
CA THR A 46 -0.01 -0.78 -1.27
C THR A 46 0.45 0.51 -0.56
N THR A 47 -0.49 1.25 0.04
CA THR A 47 -0.19 2.54 0.70
C THR A 47 -0.25 2.48 2.22
N GLU A 48 -0.33 1.28 2.78
CA GLU A 48 -0.45 1.05 4.22
C GLU A 48 0.75 1.62 4.97
N GLU A 49 1.95 1.18 4.62
CA GLU A 49 3.17 1.55 5.33
C GLU A 49 3.54 3.02 5.14
N VAL A 50 3.36 3.58 3.93
CA VAL A 50 3.65 5.01 3.71
C VAL A 50 2.68 5.89 4.51
N VAL A 51 1.39 5.52 4.62
CA VAL A 51 0.44 6.30 5.43
C VAL A 51 0.66 6.06 6.92
N GLN A 52 1.18 4.91 7.34
CA GLN A 52 1.66 4.72 8.71
C GLN A 52 2.87 5.61 9.01
N GLY A 53 3.84 5.71 8.08
CA GLY A 53 4.95 6.66 8.21
C GLY A 53 4.45 8.10 8.30
N LEU A 54 3.48 8.48 7.47
CA LEU A 54 2.81 9.79 7.53
C LEU A 54 2.09 10.00 8.87
N SER A 55 1.52 8.96 9.45
CA SER A 55 0.86 9.02 10.76
C SER A 55 1.80 9.45 11.89
N GLU A 56 3.09 9.26 11.72
CA GLU A 56 4.10 9.64 12.72
C GLU A 56 4.61 11.08 12.54
N VAL A 57 4.52 11.64 11.34
CA VAL A 57 5.09 12.96 11.01
C VAL A 57 4.05 14.05 10.75
N VAL A 58 2.78 13.67 10.51
CA VAL A 58 1.66 14.60 10.31
C VAL A 58 1.13 15.04 11.68
N ILE A 59 1.75 16.08 12.24
CA ILE A 59 1.52 16.55 13.60
C ILE A 59 1.01 17.99 13.58
N GLU A 60 -0.03 18.30 14.38
CA GLU A 60 -0.51 19.64 14.65
C GLU A 60 -0.19 19.99 16.12
N GLY A 61 0.65 21.01 16.34
CA GLY A 61 1.26 21.24 17.66
C GLY A 61 2.07 20.01 18.10
N THR A 62 1.56 19.26 19.07
CA THR A 62 2.16 18.02 19.57
C THR A 62 1.30 16.78 19.24
N THR A 63 0.18 16.97 18.50
CA THR A 63 -0.83 15.93 18.31
C THR A 63 -0.73 15.33 16.90
N LYS A 64 -0.51 14.01 16.82
CA LYS A 64 -0.58 13.24 15.58
C LYS A 64 -2.02 13.21 15.06
N GLN A 65 -2.19 13.47 13.75
CA GLN A 65 -3.53 13.64 13.16
C GLN A 65 -4.08 12.38 12.53
N ILE A 66 -3.24 11.50 11.98
CA ILE A 66 -3.65 10.34 11.19
C ILE A 66 -3.51 9.05 12.00
N ALA A 67 -4.58 8.25 12.11
CA ALA A 67 -4.55 6.85 12.53
C ALA A 67 -4.77 5.95 11.30
N SER A 68 -3.74 5.27 10.84
CA SER A 68 -3.79 4.39 9.68
C SER A 68 -3.84 2.93 10.14
N TYR A 69 -4.88 2.21 9.77
CA TYR A 69 -5.11 0.81 10.14
C TYR A 69 -4.67 -0.11 9.00
N ASN A 70 -3.96 -1.18 9.33
CA ASN A 70 -3.42 -2.12 8.36
C ASN A 70 -4.53 -2.84 7.57
N ALA A 71 -4.21 -3.20 6.33
CA ALA A 71 -5.09 -4.01 5.49
C ALA A 71 -5.16 -5.47 5.97
N GLN A 72 -4.10 -5.94 6.65
CA GLN A 72 -4.01 -7.28 7.22
C GLN A 72 -3.85 -7.25 8.73
N GLY A 73 -4.25 -8.34 9.40
CA GLY A 73 -4.15 -8.50 10.84
C GLY A 73 -5.38 -9.19 11.44
N SER A 74 -5.85 -8.74 12.60
CA SER A 74 -7.09 -9.22 13.21
C SER A 74 -8.30 -9.01 12.30
N ALA A 75 -9.30 -9.88 12.39
CA ALA A 75 -10.52 -9.78 11.57
C ALA A 75 -11.27 -8.44 11.79
N GLN A 76 -11.14 -7.87 12.97
CA GLN A 76 -11.77 -6.59 13.34
C GLN A 76 -10.72 -5.61 13.86
N ILE A 77 -11.03 -4.31 13.70
CA ILE A 77 -10.26 -3.19 14.22
C ILE A 77 -11.16 -2.24 14.97
N GLN A 78 -10.60 -1.60 16.00
CA GLN A 78 -11.26 -0.53 16.71
C GLN A 78 -10.66 0.80 16.26
N THR A 79 -11.47 1.68 15.65
CA THR A 79 -10.99 2.90 15.00
C THR A 79 -11.20 4.16 15.83
N LYS A 80 -12.02 4.11 16.88
CA LYS A 80 -12.24 5.19 17.86
C LYS A 80 -12.25 4.59 19.27
N ALA A 81 -12.10 5.41 20.28
CA ALA A 81 -12.03 4.99 21.68
C ALA A 81 -13.27 4.20 22.14
N THR A 82 -14.43 4.48 21.58
CA THR A 82 -15.69 3.81 21.88
C THR A 82 -16.51 3.58 20.61
N GLY A 83 -17.28 2.50 20.56
CA GLY A 83 -18.36 2.28 19.59
C GLY A 83 -17.98 2.01 18.14
N CYS A 84 -16.70 1.96 17.80
CA CYS A 84 -16.23 1.85 16.42
C CYS A 84 -15.37 0.60 16.17
N THR A 85 -15.93 -0.57 16.46
CA THR A 85 -15.35 -1.84 16.03
C THR A 85 -15.93 -2.21 14.66
N ILE A 86 -15.07 -2.35 13.65
CA ILE A 86 -15.46 -2.65 12.27
C ILE A 86 -14.67 -3.85 11.74
N ASN A 87 -15.20 -4.55 10.75
CA ASN A 87 -14.43 -5.54 10.00
C ASN A 87 -13.27 -4.86 9.30
N ARG A 88 -12.10 -5.50 9.32
CA ARG A 88 -10.88 -4.95 8.69
C ARG A 88 -11.00 -4.95 7.16
N PRO A 89 -11.00 -3.78 6.48
CA PRO A 89 -10.98 -3.75 5.03
C PRO A 89 -9.58 -4.08 4.49
N ASN A 90 -9.51 -4.95 3.48
CA ASN A 90 -8.26 -5.30 2.81
C ASN A 90 -8.32 -4.87 1.33
N GLY A 91 -7.62 -3.80 0.99
CA GLY A 91 -7.52 -3.26 -0.35
C GLY A 91 -8.30 -1.95 -0.58
N SER A 92 -8.00 -1.29 -1.70
CA SER A 92 -8.55 0.04 -2.05
C SER A 92 -10.08 0.04 -2.18
N GLY A 93 -10.64 -0.96 -2.84
CA GLY A 93 -12.08 -1.11 -3.02
C GLY A 93 -12.78 -1.37 -1.69
N SER A 94 -12.28 -2.35 -0.92
CA SER A 94 -12.85 -2.71 0.39
C SER A 94 -12.80 -1.53 1.37
N GLY A 95 -11.70 -0.76 1.38
CA GLY A 95 -11.56 0.43 2.23
C GLY A 95 -12.50 1.55 1.82
N ARG A 96 -12.63 1.81 0.51
CA ARG A 96 -13.59 2.78 -0.02
C ARG A 96 -15.03 2.39 0.38
N ASP A 97 -15.40 1.13 0.22
CA ASP A 97 -16.76 0.66 0.48
C ASP A 97 -17.08 0.71 1.99
N ALA A 98 -16.13 0.34 2.85
CA ALA A 98 -16.28 0.50 4.30
C ALA A 98 -16.42 1.97 4.71
N PHE A 99 -15.64 2.86 4.08
CA PHE A 99 -15.73 4.30 4.33
C PHE A 99 -17.07 4.86 3.83
N GLN A 100 -17.51 4.48 2.62
CA GLN A 100 -18.83 4.86 2.10
C GLN A 100 -19.96 4.41 3.05
N ALA A 101 -19.88 3.19 3.57
CA ALA A 101 -20.85 2.67 4.53
C ALA A 101 -20.82 3.45 5.84
N ALA A 102 -19.64 3.80 6.36
CA ALA A 102 -19.50 4.61 7.57
C ALA A 102 -20.11 6.00 7.42
N LEU A 103 -19.94 6.65 6.26
CA LEU A 103 -20.56 7.94 5.96
C LEU A 103 -22.07 7.83 5.81
N THR A 104 -22.57 6.82 5.09
CA THR A 104 -24.00 6.59 4.88
C THR A 104 -24.71 6.30 6.22
N GLY A 105 -24.09 5.53 7.09
CA GLY A 105 -24.61 5.25 8.44
C GLY A 105 -24.32 6.36 9.46
N SER A 106 -23.63 7.41 9.10
CA SER A 106 -23.21 8.51 10.00
C SER A 106 -22.53 8.02 11.27
N THR A 107 -21.74 6.94 11.17
CA THR A 107 -21.14 6.27 12.34
C THR A 107 -19.97 7.03 12.94
N GLY A 108 -19.29 7.90 12.15
CA GLY A 108 -18.05 8.58 12.54
C GLY A 108 -16.84 7.65 12.77
N CYS A 109 -16.96 6.36 12.41
CA CYS A 109 -15.90 5.38 12.65
C CYS A 109 -14.70 5.53 11.69
N LEU A 110 -14.89 6.09 10.53
CA LEU A 110 -13.83 6.33 9.54
C LEU A 110 -13.91 7.77 9.03
N ASP A 111 -12.75 8.36 8.78
CA ASP A 111 -12.61 9.73 8.32
C ASP A 111 -12.02 9.80 6.89
N PHE A 112 -11.28 8.76 6.47
CA PHE A 112 -10.77 8.64 5.11
C PHE A 112 -10.54 7.17 4.72
N ALA A 113 -10.33 6.95 3.41
CA ALA A 113 -9.85 5.65 2.93
C ALA A 113 -8.58 5.83 2.09
N ARG A 114 -7.68 4.85 2.15
CA ARG A 114 -6.49 4.78 1.31
C ARG A 114 -6.81 4.06 0.00
N SER A 115 -6.27 4.53 -1.13
CA SER A 115 -6.44 3.87 -2.42
C SER A 115 -5.18 3.94 -3.27
N SER A 116 -4.85 2.83 -3.93
CA SER A 116 -3.83 2.72 -4.97
C SER A 116 -4.44 2.62 -6.38
N SER A 117 -5.73 2.91 -6.51
CA SER A 117 -6.43 3.09 -7.79
C SER A 117 -7.22 4.39 -7.78
N SER A 118 -7.37 4.99 -8.97
CA SER A 118 -8.28 6.12 -9.18
C SER A 118 -9.73 5.70 -8.98
N MET A 119 -10.64 6.67 -8.98
CA MET A 119 -12.07 6.42 -8.87
C MET A 119 -12.61 5.51 -9.99
N GLY A 120 -12.05 5.60 -11.20
CA GLY A 120 -12.48 4.81 -12.34
C GLY A 120 -13.98 5.00 -12.63
N THR A 121 -14.68 3.88 -12.73
CA THR A 121 -16.14 3.86 -12.96
C THR A 121 -16.97 3.88 -11.68
N PHE A 122 -16.33 3.89 -10.50
CA PHE A 122 -17.06 3.97 -9.23
C PHE A 122 -17.89 5.25 -9.16
N ARG A 123 -19.10 5.10 -8.67
CA ARG A 123 -19.98 6.22 -8.30
C ARG A 123 -20.62 5.90 -6.95
N SER A 124 -20.74 6.89 -6.09
CA SER A 124 -21.48 6.74 -4.85
C SER A 124 -22.93 6.37 -5.16
N PRO A 125 -23.55 5.47 -4.38
CA PRO A 125 -24.96 5.13 -4.53
C PRO A 125 -25.85 6.38 -4.52
N ALA A 126 -27.00 6.32 -5.20
CA ALA A 126 -27.94 7.43 -5.21
C ALA A 126 -28.37 7.80 -3.77
N GLY A 127 -28.27 9.07 -3.44
CA GLY A 127 -28.57 9.58 -2.09
C GLY A 127 -27.48 9.35 -1.03
N ALA A 128 -26.43 8.59 -1.34
CA ALA A 128 -25.30 8.42 -0.42
C ALA A 128 -24.32 9.61 -0.48
N PRO A 129 -23.58 9.89 0.61
CA PRO A 129 -22.52 10.89 0.60
C PRO A 129 -21.48 10.60 -0.49
N LYS A 130 -21.04 11.65 -1.20
CA LYS A 130 -20.02 11.55 -2.24
C LYS A 130 -18.63 11.51 -1.64
N LEU A 131 -17.68 10.91 -2.38
CA LEU A 131 -16.29 10.76 -2.04
C LEU A 131 -15.41 11.56 -3.00
N SER A 132 -14.40 12.26 -2.48
CA SER A 132 -13.39 12.97 -3.27
C SER A 132 -12.05 12.24 -3.19
N TYR A 133 -11.41 12.06 -4.33
CA TYR A 133 -10.10 11.40 -4.49
C TYR A 133 -9.01 12.46 -4.52
N VAL A 134 -8.14 12.42 -3.52
CA VAL A 134 -7.05 13.37 -3.30
C VAL A 134 -5.73 12.66 -3.47
N PRO A 135 -5.01 12.86 -4.61
CA PRO A 135 -3.72 12.20 -4.84
C PRO A 135 -2.66 12.77 -3.90
N PHE A 136 -1.81 11.90 -3.36
CA PHE A 136 -0.73 12.33 -2.48
C PHE A 136 0.66 11.86 -2.94
N ALA A 137 0.75 10.77 -3.71
CA ALA A 137 2.01 10.24 -4.19
C ALA A 137 1.86 9.53 -5.54
N LYS A 138 2.99 9.34 -6.23
CA LYS A 138 3.08 8.56 -7.46
C LYS A 138 3.66 7.19 -7.17
N ASP A 139 3.04 6.15 -7.72
CA ASP A 139 3.53 4.79 -7.78
C ASP A 139 3.65 4.33 -9.24
N ALA A 140 4.32 3.23 -9.47
CA ALA A 140 4.26 2.46 -10.69
C ALA A 140 4.01 1.00 -10.36
N VAL A 141 3.41 0.25 -11.30
CA VAL A 141 3.22 -1.19 -11.18
C VAL A 141 4.04 -1.88 -12.24
N ALA A 142 5.12 -2.56 -11.83
CA ALA A 142 5.92 -3.41 -12.68
C ALA A 142 5.37 -4.84 -12.67
N TYR A 143 5.77 -5.66 -13.65
CA TYR A 143 5.67 -7.10 -13.44
C TYR A 143 6.89 -7.58 -12.63
N ALA A 144 6.65 -8.57 -11.78
CA ALA A 144 7.70 -9.25 -11.04
C ALA A 144 7.74 -10.73 -11.39
N VAL A 145 8.94 -11.28 -11.43
CA VAL A 145 9.24 -12.71 -11.63
C VAL A 145 10.34 -13.12 -10.65
N THR A 146 10.58 -14.41 -10.45
CA THR A 146 11.70 -14.83 -9.61
C THR A 146 13.05 -14.55 -10.29
N SER A 147 14.11 -14.43 -9.49
CA SER A 147 15.48 -14.26 -10.00
C SER A 147 15.97 -15.44 -10.85
N THR A 148 15.35 -16.59 -10.73
CA THR A 148 15.65 -17.84 -11.46
C THR A 148 14.67 -18.11 -12.62
N SER A 149 13.64 -17.26 -12.80
CA SER A 149 12.66 -17.42 -13.87
C SER A 149 13.28 -17.32 -15.25
N THR A 150 12.80 -18.14 -16.18
CA THR A 150 13.14 -18.07 -17.61
C THR A 150 12.36 -16.98 -18.35
N LEU A 151 11.37 -16.34 -17.73
CA LEU A 151 10.68 -15.19 -18.28
C LEU A 151 11.64 -14.03 -18.56
N PRO A 152 11.52 -13.37 -19.73
CA PRO A 152 12.35 -12.22 -20.04
C PRO A 152 12.23 -11.10 -18.98
N ARG A 153 13.36 -10.46 -18.69
CA ARG A 153 13.42 -9.28 -17.79
C ARG A 153 13.04 -7.99 -18.48
N SER A 154 12.81 -8.03 -19.79
CA SER A 154 12.34 -6.92 -20.59
C SER A 154 11.27 -7.44 -21.53
N LEU A 155 10.07 -6.89 -21.41
CA LEU A 155 8.91 -7.19 -22.23
C LEU A 155 8.43 -5.89 -22.87
N THR A 156 7.88 -5.98 -24.08
CA THR A 156 7.02 -4.89 -24.56
C THR A 156 5.69 -4.93 -23.80
N PHE A 157 4.99 -3.80 -23.76
CA PHE A 157 3.66 -3.75 -23.15
C PHE A 157 2.69 -4.73 -23.83
N ALA A 158 2.78 -4.88 -25.16
CA ALA A 158 1.98 -5.84 -25.92
C ALA A 158 2.30 -7.30 -25.52
N GLN A 159 3.57 -7.65 -25.33
CA GLN A 159 3.96 -8.99 -24.87
C GLN A 159 3.43 -9.27 -23.46
N LEU A 160 3.48 -8.28 -22.56
CA LEU A 160 2.91 -8.39 -21.22
C LEU A 160 1.40 -8.61 -21.25
N GLN A 161 0.68 -7.87 -22.11
CA GLN A 161 -0.75 -8.08 -22.34
C GLN A 161 -1.06 -9.47 -22.90
N ALA A 162 -0.27 -9.96 -23.87
CA ALA A 162 -0.44 -11.28 -24.47
C ALA A 162 -0.31 -12.40 -23.42
N ILE A 163 0.64 -12.29 -22.48
CA ILE A 163 0.78 -13.22 -21.36
C ILE A 163 -0.50 -13.28 -20.53
N TYR A 164 -1.06 -12.13 -20.11
CA TYR A 164 -2.28 -12.09 -19.33
C TYR A 164 -3.55 -12.46 -20.11
N LYS A 165 -3.53 -12.36 -21.44
CA LYS A 165 -4.60 -12.84 -22.33
C LYS A 165 -4.47 -14.32 -22.69
N CYS A 166 -3.52 -15.05 -22.10
CA CYS A 166 -3.25 -16.46 -22.41
C CYS A 166 -2.83 -16.70 -23.86
N GLU A 167 -2.33 -15.68 -24.55
CA GLU A 167 -1.78 -15.78 -25.88
C GLU A 167 -0.32 -16.23 -25.78
N SER A 168 0.03 -17.33 -26.44
CA SER A 168 1.37 -17.93 -26.37
C SER A 168 2.43 -16.97 -26.91
N THR A 169 3.30 -16.49 -26.03
CA THR A 169 4.50 -15.75 -26.43
C THR A 169 5.74 -16.53 -26.00
N GLY A 170 6.36 -17.23 -26.94
CA GLY A 170 7.72 -17.76 -26.73
C GLY A 170 7.83 -19.11 -26.05
N GLY A 171 6.85 -20.00 -26.14
CA GLY A 171 7.02 -21.45 -25.86
C GLY A 171 7.03 -21.85 -24.38
N GLY A 172 6.68 -20.97 -23.45
CA GLY A 172 6.62 -21.26 -22.02
C GLY A 172 5.19 -21.24 -21.48
N THR A 173 4.90 -22.16 -20.54
CA THR A 173 3.66 -22.15 -19.78
C THR A 173 3.80 -21.18 -18.62
N PHE A 174 3.56 -19.88 -18.88
CA PHE A 174 3.61 -18.87 -17.84
C PHE A 174 2.31 -18.88 -17.02
N LYS A 175 2.43 -18.54 -15.73
CA LYS A 175 1.31 -18.46 -14.78
C LYS A 175 1.11 -17.00 -14.38
N PRO A 176 0.27 -16.23 -15.11
CA PRO A 176 -0.08 -14.89 -14.70
C PRO A 176 -0.87 -14.94 -13.39
N LEU A 177 -0.37 -14.25 -12.39
CA LEU A 177 -1.00 -14.14 -11.06
C LEU A 177 -1.65 -12.77 -10.92
N LEU A 178 -2.77 -12.73 -10.22
CA LEU A 178 -3.42 -11.49 -9.77
C LEU A 178 -3.53 -11.50 -8.24
N PRO A 179 -3.33 -10.36 -7.58
CA PRO A 179 -3.49 -10.25 -6.14
C PRO A 179 -4.95 -10.45 -5.70
N GLN A 180 -5.23 -10.28 -4.42
CA GLN A 180 -6.55 -10.43 -3.84
C GLN A 180 -7.59 -9.48 -4.45
N ASN A 181 -8.85 -9.91 -4.51
CA ASN A 181 -9.96 -9.06 -4.87
C ASN A 181 -10.08 -7.86 -3.92
N GLY A 182 -10.53 -6.71 -4.44
CA GLY A 182 -10.59 -5.47 -3.68
C GLY A 182 -9.27 -4.68 -3.67
N SER A 183 -8.17 -5.29 -4.16
CA SER A 183 -6.88 -4.65 -4.34
C SER A 183 -6.94 -3.54 -5.41
N GLY A 184 -6.33 -2.39 -5.13
CA GLY A 184 -6.16 -1.33 -6.12
C GLY A 184 -5.20 -1.73 -7.24
N THR A 185 -4.17 -2.51 -6.93
CA THR A 185 -3.25 -3.06 -7.92
C THR A 185 -3.94 -4.06 -8.83
N TYR A 186 -4.82 -4.90 -8.31
CA TYR A 186 -5.68 -5.78 -9.11
C TYR A 186 -6.48 -5.00 -10.15
N SER A 187 -7.27 -4.01 -9.71
CA SER A 187 -8.12 -3.21 -10.60
C SER A 187 -7.31 -2.42 -11.63
N PHE A 188 -6.19 -1.81 -11.20
CA PHE A 188 -5.27 -1.11 -12.09
C PHE A 188 -4.71 -2.06 -13.15
N TRP A 189 -4.24 -3.24 -12.73
CA TRP A 189 -3.63 -4.21 -13.64
C TRP A 189 -4.62 -4.75 -14.67
N LEU A 190 -5.85 -5.09 -14.25
CA LEU A 190 -6.91 -5.49 -15.18
C LEU A 190 -7.16 -4.42 -16.24
N THR A 191 -7.28 -3.15 -15.82
CA THR A 191 -7.48 -2.04 -16.75
C THR A 191 -6.34 -1.95 -17.77
N LYS A 192 -5.08 -2.16 -17.33
CA LYS A 192 -3.91 -2.10 -18.22
C LYS A 192 -3.83 -3.31 -19.15
N MET A 193 -4.09 -4.50 -18.66
CA MET A 193 -3.97 -5.73 -19.45
C MET A 193 -5.13 -5.94 -20.42
N TYR A 194 -6.36 -5.58 -20.01
CA TYR A 194 -7.58 -5.92 -20.74
C TYR A 194 -8.39 -4.69 -21.21
N GLY A 195 -8.01 -3.48 -20.80
CA GLY A 195 -8.73 -2.24 -21.11
C GLY A 195 -9.92 -1.97 -20.16
N SER A 196 -10.22 -2.86 -19.21
CA SER A 196 -11.33 -2.74 -18.25
C SER A 196 -10.95 -3.37 -16.91
N SER A 197 -11.41 -2.80 -15.81
CA SER A 197 -11.33 -3.43 -14.49
C SER A 197 -12.44 -4.45 -14.22
N SER A 198 -13.44 -4.53 -15.12
CA SER A 198 -14.57 -5.45 -15.03
C SER A 198 -14.52 -6.45 -16.18
N VAL A 199 -13.47 -7.29 -16.20
CA VAL A 199 -13.25 -8.33 -17.21
C VAL A 199 -13.71 -9.68 -16.65
N ASN A 200 -14.32 -10.50 -17.53
CA ASN A 200 -14.62 -11.90 -17.19
C ASN A 200 -13.34 -12.73 -17.29
N LEU A 201 -12.69 -13.00 -16.17
CA LEU A 201 -11.44 -13.76 -16.14
C LEU A 201 -11.61 -15.26 -16.44
N ALA A 202 -12.84 -15.79 -16.53
CA ALA A 202 -13.08 -17.14 -17.02
C ALA A 202 -12.66 -17.31 -18.50
N ASP A 203 -12.62 -16.21 -19.26
CA ASP A 203 -12.16 -16.19 -20.64
C ASP A 203 -10.62 -16.32 -20.76
N PHE A 204 -9.89 -16.19 -19.64
CA PHE A 204 -8.44 -16.25 -19.56
C PHE A 204 -7.97 -17.30 -18.54
N PRO A 205 -8.12 -18.60 -18.86
CA PRO A 205 -7.95 -19.70 -17.88
C PRO A 205 -6.51 -19.89 -17.37
N CYS A 206 -5.51 -19.28 -18.01
CA CYS A 206 -4.13 -19.26 -17.50
C CYS A 206 -3.94 -18.35 -16.31
N VAL A 207 -4.84 -17.37 -16.08
CA VAL A 207 -4.72 -16.36 -15.05
C VAL A 207 -5.22 -16.88 -13.72
N ARG A 208 -4.35 -16.92 -12.72
CA ARG A 208 -4.69 -17.31 -11.36
C ARG A 208 -5.08 -16.09 -10.55
N GLN A 209 -6.35 -16.03 -10.15
CA GLN A 209 -6.90 -14.97 -9.29
C GLN A 209 -6.62 -15.27 -7.82
N ASN A 210 -6.63 -14.23 -7.00
CA ASN A 210 -6.44 -14.32 -5.54
C ASN A 210 -5.18 -15.12 -5.16
N ALA A 211 -4.10 -14.95 -5.90
CA ALA A 211 -2.86 -15.70 -5.70
C ALA A 211 -2.16 -15.36 -4.37
N GLY A 212 -2.44 -14.18 -3.81
CA GLY A 212 -1.87 -13.69 -2.56
C GLY A 212 -2.10 -12.21 -2.38
N GLN A 213 -1.43 -11.63 -1.40
CA GLN A 213 -1.45 -10.17 -1.17
C GLN A 213 -0.65 -9.43 -2.25
N GLU A 214 -1.00 -8.16 -2.46
CA GLU A 214 -0.20 -7.25 -3.30
C GLU A 214 1.25 -7.24 -2.79
N HIS A 215 2.21 -7.03 -3.70
CA HIS A 215 3.64 -6.91 -3.41
C HIS A 215 4.21 -7.97 -2.43
N ASP A 216 3.66 -9.18 -2.42
CA ASP A 216 4.26 -10.35 -1.78
C ASP A 216 4.91 -11.27 -2.83
N GLY A 217 6.21 -11.09 -3.05
CA GLY A 217 6.96 -11.87 -4.04
C GLY A 217 7.25 -13.31 -3.61
N ARG A 218 6.93 -13.69 -2.37
CA ARG A 218 7.11 -15.05 -1.86
C ARG A 218 6.12 -16.05 -2.47
N ILE A 219 5.06 -15.55 -3.09
CA ILE A 219 4.07 -16.37 -3.83
C ILE A 219 4.58 -16.83 -5.20
N LEU A 220 5.68 -16.26 -5.71
CA LEU A 220 6.20 -16.55 -7.03
C LEU A 220 6.93 -17.89 -7.08
N ASP A 221 6.61 -18.70 -8.08
CA ASP A 221 7.45 -19.77 -8.62
C ASP A 221 8.17 -19.33 -9.90
N ASP A 222 9.06 -20.15 -10.44
CA ASP A 222 9.90 -19.77 -11.59
C ASP A 222 9.13 -19.57 -12.91
N ASN A 223 7.87 -19.99 -12.95
CA ASN A 223 6.99 -19.80 -14.11
C ASN A 223 5.93 -18.69 -13.87
N SER A 224 5.92 -18.08 -12.70
CA SER A 224 4.91 -17.10 -12.32
C SER A 224 5.33 -15.67 -12.65
N ILE A 225 4.34 -14.84 -12.97
CA ILE A 225 4.45 -13.41 -13.18
C ILE A 225 3.32 -12.71 -12.43
N VAL A 226 3.63 -11.63 -11.68
CA VAL A 226 2.66 -10.91 -10.84
C VAL A 226 2.86 -9.39 -10.97
N PRO A 227 1.80 -8.56 -10.90
CA PRO A 227 1.96 -7.12 -10.74
C PRO A 227 2.54 -6.79 -9.35
N PHE A 228 3.48 -5.87 -9.30
CA PHE A 228 4.16 -5.47 -8.08
C PHE A 228 4.31 -3.95 -8.02
N SER A 229 3.96 -3.32 -6.90
CA SER A 229 4.20 -1.90 -6.67
C SER A 229 5.69 -1.61 -6.64
N VAL A 230 6.12 -0.65 -7.44
CA VAL A 230 7.52 -0.22 -7.48
C VAL A 230 7.88 0.53 -6.20
N GLY A 231 6.97 1.36 -5.67
CA GLY A 231 7.17 2.04 -4.38
C GLY A 231 7.41 1.05 -3.26
N GLN A 232 6.57 0.04 -3.13
CA GLN A 232 6.74 -1.04 -2.15
C GLN A 232 8.04 -1.83 -2.35
N PHE A 233 8.42 -2.12 -3.60
CA PHE A 233 9.68 -2.79 -3.89
C PHE A 233 10.89 -1.97 -3.41
N ILE A 234 10.88 -0.65 -3.63
CA ILE A 234 11.94 0.26 -3.17
C ILE A 234 12.00 0.31 -1.65
N ALA A 235 10.84 0.47 -0.98
CA ALA A 235 10.75 0.51 0.48
C ALA A 235 11.31 -0.77 1.13
N MET A 236 10.96 -1.94 0.58
CA MET A 236 11.49 -3.23 1.03
C MET A 236 12.99 -3.37 0.74
N ALA A 237 13.45 -2.93 -0.43
CA ALA A 237 14.87 -2.98 -0.80
C ALA A 237 15.73 -2.07 0.09
N GLY A 238 15.18 -0.94 0.50
CA GLY A 238 15.81 0.03 1.40
C GLY A 238 15.73 -0.34 2.89
N GLY A 239 15.00 -1.42 3.24
CA GLY A 239 14.81 -1.82 4.63
C GLY A 239 13.86 -0.91 5.43
N THR A 240 13.10 -0.05 4.74
CA THR A 240 12.12 0.84 5.37
C THR A 240 10.91 0.07 5.91
N VAL A 241 10.54 -1.02 5.23
CA VAL A 241 9.44 -1.92 5.59
C VAL A 241 9.90 -3.37 5.58
N GLN A 242 9.08 -4.27 6.14
CA GLN A 242 9.37 -5.70 6.14
C GLN A 242 9.55 -6.22 4.71
N ASP A 243 10.66 -6.90 4.44
CA ASP A 243 10.94 -7.47 3.13
C ASP A 243 10.08 -8.72 2.85
N LYS A 244 9.14 -8.59 1.94
CA LYS A 244 8.28 -9.65 1.43
C LYS A 244 8.58 -9.98 -0.04
N ARG A 245 9.67 -9.42 -0.61
CA ARG A 245 10.03 -9.65 -2.02
C ARG A 245 10.40 -11.10 -2.30
N GLY A 246 10.93 -11.83 -1.31
CA GLY A 246 11.46 -13.16 -1.57
C GLY A 246 12.54 -13.13 -2.67
N ARG A 247 12.33 -13.90 -3.75
CA ARG A 247 13.21 -13.92 -4.93
C ARG A 247 12.73 -13.01 -6.07
N ALA A 248 11.73 -12.17 -5.83
CA ALA A 248 11.17 -11.31 -6.86
C ALA A 248 12.18 -10.29 -7.38
N VAL A 249 12.19 -10.09 -8.67
CA VAL A 249 12.87 -9.01 -9.38
C VAL A 249 11.88 -8.37 -10.34
N LEU A 250 11.96 -7.05 -10.47
CA LEU A 250 11.09 -6.29 -11.35
C LEU A 250 11.59 -6.35 -12.80
N GLY A 251 10.67 -6.44 -13.75
CA GLY A 251 10.97 -6.40 -15.17
C GLY A 251 10.78 -5.02 -15.79
N GLN A 252 11.48 -4.79 -16.88
CA GLN A 252 11.34 -3.59 -17.74
C GLN A 252 10.13 -3.75 -18.67
N VAL A 253 9.47 -2.65 -18.97
CA VAL A 253 8.42 -2.61 -19.99
C VAL A 253 8.78 -1.54 -21.02
N ASP A 254 8.76 -1.91 -22.31
CA ASP A 254 9.16 -1.05 -23.43
C ASP A 254 10.55 -0.40 -23.23
N GLY A 255 11.49 -1.16 -22.66
CA GLY A 255 12.85 -0.71 -22.37
C GLY A 255 12.99 0.25 -21.19
N THR A 256 11.90 0.61 -20.52
CA THR A 256 11.93 1.53 -19.37
C THR A 256 12.20 0.77 -18.08
N GLN A 257 13.12 1.28 -17.27
CA GLN A 257 13.44 0.71 -15.95
C GLN A 257 12.33 0.98 -14.94
N PRO A 258 11.89 -0.04 -14.18
CA PRO A 258 10.77 0.10 -13.25
C PRO A 258 11.03 1.10 -12.12
N LEU A 259 12.27 1.23 -11.66
CA LEU A 259 12.61 2.11 -10.52
C LEU A 259 12.64 3.59 -10.89
N ASN A 260 12.36 3.96 -12.12
CA ASN A 260 12.34 5.35 -12.57
C ASN A 260 10.93 5.94 -12.57
N LEU A 261 10.39 6.21 -11.37
CA LEU A 261 9.03 6.74 -11.18
C LEU A 261 8.80 8.11 -11.84
N ASN A 262 9.85 8.92 -12.03
CA ASN A 262 9.72 10.29 -12.53
C ASN A 262 9.69 10.40 -14.05
N THR A 263 10.23 9.43 -14.79
CA THR A 263 10.27 9.46 -16.26
C THR A 263 9.08 8.79 -16.93
N GLY A 264 8.10 8.33 -16.13
CA GLY A 264 6.92 7.64 -16.66
C GLY A 264 7.26 6.23 -17.11
N TYR A 265 7.30 5.28 -16.18
CA TYR A 265 7.45 3.86 -16.46
C TYR A 265 6.31 3.38 -17.38
N SER A 266 6.44 3.68 -18.69
CA SER A 266 5.42 3.43 -19.69
C SER A 266 4.03 3.94 -19.24
N ASN A 267 2.95 3.25 -19.60
CA ASN A 267 1.59 3.52 -19.11
C ASN A 267 1.28 2.90 -17.74
N LEU A 268 2.30 2.47 -16.99
CA LEU A 268 2.15 1.72 -15.75
C LEU A 268 2.35 2.57 -14.49
N THR A 269 2.50 3.90 -14.62
CA THR A 269 2.45 4.82 -13.47
C THR A 269 1.01 5.09 -13.06
N ARG A 270 0.82 5.32 -11.76
CA ARG A 270 -0.47 5.68 -11.16
C ARG A 270 -0.28 6.68 -10.02
N ASN A 271 -1.31 7.47 -9.74
CA ASN A 271 -1.40 8.18 -8.48
C ASN A 271 -1.94 7.23 -7.39
N VAL A 272 -1.58 7.51 -6.15
CA VAL A 272 -2.18 6.91 -4.95
C VAL A 272 -2.87 8.00 -4.14
N TYR A 273 -3.95 7.66 -3.45
CA TYR A 273 -4.95 8.61 -2.99
C TYR A 273 -5.30 8.43 -1.52
N ASN A 274 -5.62 9.55 -0.88
CA ASN A 274 -6.51 9.60 0.26
C ASN A 274 -7.91 9.95 -0.25
N ILE A 275 -8.91 9.12 0.06
CA ILE A 275 -10.31 9.34 -0.29
C ILE A 275 -10.97 10.00 0.93
N ILE A 276 -11.55 11.16 0.74
CA ILE A 276 -12.18 11.97 1.80
C ILE A 276 -13.66 12.23 1.51
N PRO A 277 -14.47 12.64 2.51
CA PRO A 277 -15.85 13.02 2.24
C PRO A 277 -15.90 14.25 1.32
N ALA A 278 -16.68 14.20 0.24
CA ALA A 278 -16.85 15.37 -0.64
C ALA A 278 -17.48 16.56 0.08
N ALA A 279 -18.21 16.33 1.16
CA ALA A 279 -18.73 17.40 2.03
C ALA A 279 -17.62 18.23 2.73
N LYS A 280 -16.36 17.77 2.69
CA LYS A 280 -15.18 18.49 3.19
C LYS A 280 -14.49 19.32 2.10
N THR A 281 -15.13 19.45 0.94
CA THR A 281 -14.62 20.14 -0.24
C THR A 281 -15.71 21.07 -0.80
N ASP A 282 -15.29 22.06 -1.59
CA ASP A 282 -16.18 22.90 -2.41
C ASP A 282 -16.26 22.40 -3.87
N GLY A 283 -15.75 21.21 -4.13
CA GLY A 283 -15.63 20.62 -5.46
C GLY A 283 -14.30 20.91 -6.17
N ALA A 284 -13.60 21.96 -5.81
CA ALA A 284 -12.29 22.34 -6.35
C ALA A 284 -11.17 22.22 -5.31
N THR A 285 -11.47 22.60 -4.06
CA THR A 285 -10.50 22.64 -2.97
C THR A 285 -11.06 21.94 -1.71
N ILE A 286 -10.16 21.54 -0.82
CA ILE A 286 -10.52 21.03 0.50
C ILE A 286 -10.73 22.24 1.41
N ASN A 287 -11.98 22.51 1.81
CA ASN A 287 -12.37 23.69 2.57
C ASN A 287 -12.56 23.43 4.07
N ASP A 288 -12.62 22.18 4.52
CA ASP A 288 -12.57 21.84 5.94
C ASP A 288 -11.16 22.07 6.50
N PRO A 289 -10.97 22.85 7.58
CA PRO A 289 -9.64 23.22 8.06
C PRO A 289 -8.75 22.01 8.44
N LEU A 290 -9.31 20.98 9.08
CA LEU A 290 -8.55 19.79 9.47
C LEU A 290 -8.11 19.00 8.23
N TYR A 291 -9.03 18.72 7.30
CA TYR A 291 -8.70 17.98 6.09
C TYR A 291 -7.75 18.76 5.18
N SER A 292 -7.90 20.07 5.09
CA SER A 292 -7.01 20.95 4.30
C SER A 292 -5.60 20.99 4.90
N SER A 293 -5.47 21.14 6.23
CA SER A 293 -4.15 21.15 6.89
C SER A 293 -3.42 19.82 6.81
N VAL A 294 -4.13 18.70 6.63
CA VAL A 294 -3.54 17.36 6.51
C VAL A 294 -3.35 16.97 5.05
N PHE A 295 -4.42 16.97 4.24
CA PHE A 295 -4.45 16.38 2.91
C PHE A 295 -4.40 17.40 1.76
N GLY A 296 -4.56 18.70 2.02
CA GLY A 296 -4.56 19.74 1.00
C GLY A 296 -3.19 19.98 0.35
N PRO A 297 -3.11 20.81 -0.73
CA PRO A 297 -1.85 21.04 -1.46
C PRO A 297 -0.73 21.62 -0.60
N THR A 298 -1.07 22.42 0.40
CA THR A 298 -0.12 22.96 1.41
C THR A 298 -0.16 22.17 2.71
N GLY A 299 -0.93 21.07 2.74
CA GLY A 299 -1.11 20.22 3.90
C GLY A 299 0.15 19.39 4.21
N LYS A 300 0.19 18.86 5.43
CA LYS A 300 1.38 18.21 5.99
C LYS A 300 1.73 16.88 5.29
N VAL A 301 0.80 16.24 4.60
CA VAL A 301 1.07 15.06 3.75
C VAL A 301 1.91 15.46 2.53
N CYS A 302 1.61 16.60 1.90
CA CYS A 302 2.24 17.04 0.66
C CYS A 302 3.53 17.84 0.87
N THR A 303 3.84 18.26 2.09
CA THR A 303 4.93 19.20 2.37
C THR A 303 5.88 18.71 3.46
N GLY A 304 7.07 19.30 3.54
CA GLY A 304 8.02 19.09 4.65
C GLY A 304 8.30 17.62 4.94
N ALA A 305 8.09 17.21 6.20
CA ALA A 305 8.32 15.84 6.66
C ALA A 305 7.43 14.81 5.96
N GLY A 306 6.18 15.17 5.59
CA GLY A 306 5.30 14.28 4.83
C GLY A 306 5.86 13.96 3.45
N ALA A 307 6.31 14.95 2.68
CA ALA A 307 6.94 14.73 1.39
C ALA A 307 8.22 13.89 1.51
N ALA A 308 9.04 14.12 2.53
CA ALA A 308 10.23 13.31 2.80
C ALA A 308 9.85 11.85 3.13
N THR A 309 8.81 11.64 3.92
CA THR A 309 8.29 10.30 4.25
C THR A 309 7.79 9.57 2.99
N ILE A 310 7.05 10.24 2.11
CA ILE A 310 6.61 9.64 0.84
C ILE A 310 7.79 9.08 0.05
N GLN A 311 8.88 9.85 -0.08
CA GLN A 311 10.09 9.40 -0.76
C GLN A 311 10.82 8.28 -0.02
N GLN A 312 10.90 8.35 1.30
CA GLN A 312 11.51 7.31 2.14
C GLN A 312 10.82 5.94 1.94
N PHE A 313 9.50 5.94 1.73
CA PHE A 313 8.72 4.74 1.44
C PHE A 313 8.68 4.37 -0.06
N GLY A 314 9.56 4.95 -0.88
CA GLY A 314 9.76 4.57 -2.28
C GLY A 314 8.76 5.16 -3.27
N PHE A 315 7.86 6.04 -2.84
CA PHE A 315 6.90 6.70 -3.72
C PHE A 315 7.44 8.01 -4.28
N GLY A 316 7.02 8.35 -5.50
CA GLY A 316 7.37 9.62 -6.13
C GLY A 316 6.50 10.78 -5.64
N LEU A 317 7.06 11.98 -5.63
CA LEU A 317 6.32 13.20 -5.32
C LEU A 317 5.47 13.64 -6.51
N LEU A 318 4.31 14.22 -6.23
CA LEU A 318 3.39 14.76 -7.24
C LEU A 318 3.57 16.27 -7.50
N GLY A 319 4.38 16.95 -6.70
CA GLY A 319 4.55 18.40 -6.80
C GLY A 319 3.21 19.13 -6.64
N ALA A 320 2.89 20.02 -7.58
CA ALA A 320 1.69 20.86 -7.51
C ALA A 320 0.35 20.10 -7.54
N THR A 321 0.34 18.81 -7.95
CA THR A 321 -0.88 18.01 -7.99
C THR A 321 -1.14 17.24 -6.69
N CYS A 322 -0.18 17.23 -5.74
CA CYS A 322 -0.40 16.67 -4.42
C CYS A 322 -1.50 17.45 -3.68
N GLY A 323 -2.45 16.74 -3.10
CA GLY A 323 -3.50 17.36 -2.28
C GLY A 323 -4.61 18.06 -3.06
N THR A 324 -4.59 18.02 -4.40
CA THR A 324 -5.70 18.54 -5.24
C THR A 324 -6.86 17.54 -5.25
N ILE A 325 -8.03 17.97 -5.72
CA ILE A 325 -9.15 17.05 -5.95
C ILE A 325 -9.08 16.58 -7.40
N GLU A 326 -8.80 15.27 -7.59
CA GLU A 326 -8.71 14.69 -8.94
C GLU A 326 -10.10 14.30 -9.48
N SER A 327 -10.94 13.75 -8.61
CA SER A 327 -12.28 13.29 -8.98
C SER A 327 -13.21 13.21 -7.77
N THR A 328 -14.52 13.31 -8.03
CA THR A 328 -15.59 13.17 -7.03
C THR A 328 -16.67 12.23 -7.55
N SER A 329 -17.10 11.23 -6.71
CA SER A 329 -18.06 10.18 -7.09
C SER A 329 -19.51 10.65 -7.12
#